data_e48173bd397670d0c5a3e37bf10921c6
#
_entry.id   e48173bd397670d0c5a3e37bf10921c6
#
_cell.length_a   1.000
_cell.length_b   1.000
_cell.length_c   1.000
_cell.angle_alpha   90.00
_cell.angle_beta   90.00
_cell.angle_gamma   90.00
#
_symmetry.space_group_name_H-M   'P 1'
#
loop_
_entity.id
_entity.type
_entity.pdbx_description
1 polymer ?
#
loop_
_entity_poly.entity_id
_entity_poly.type
_entity_poly.pdbx_seq_one_letter_code
_entity_poly.pdbx_strand_id
1 'polypeptide(L)' 'MANLPPINSFVKVIKALTEKDPRLGQTGTVIQYSAHGMVYVHFPDMPPVQGIFFNLHHLQIIES' A
#
# COMPACT_ATOMS: atom_id res chain seq x y z
N MET A 1 1.88 -10.49 16.31
CA MET A 1 2.82 -9.66 15.53
C MET A 1 2.29 -9.43 14.13
N ALA A 2 2.22 -8.20 13.72
CA ALA A 2 1.80 -7.91 12.35
C ALA A 2 2.97 -8.16 11.41
N ASN A 3 2.73 -8.93 10.36
CA ASN A 3 3.73 -9.16 9.32
C ASN A 3 3.51 -8.16 8.20
N LEU A 4 4.58 -7.46 7.83
CA LEU A 4 4.51 -6.55 6.70
C LEU A 4 4.52 -7.35 5.39
N PRO A 5 3.78 -6.88 4.36
CA PRO A 5 3.83 -7.56 3.07
C PRO A 5 5.23 -7.48 2.47
N PRO A 6 5.69 -8.52 1.77
CA PRO A 6 7.02 -8.47 1.15
C PRO A 6 7.14 -7.36 0.10
N ILE A 7 8.36 -6.88 -0.09
CA ILE A 7 8.64 -5.96 -1.19
C ILE A 7 8.26 -6.63 -2.50
N ASN A 8 7.66 -5.88 -3.41
CA ASN A 8 7.16 -6.33 -4.72
C ASN A 8 5.88 -7.16 -4.65
N SER A 9 5.29 -7.31 -3.48
CA SER A 9 3.97 -7.96 -3.39
C SER A 9 2.87 -6.96 -3.75
N PHE A 10 1.70 -7.49 -4.12
CA PHE A 10 0.55 -6.67 -4.45
C PHE A 10 -0.34 -6.49 -3.24
N VAL A 11 -0.83 -5.29 -3.04
CA VAL A 11 -1.73 -4.98 -1.94
C VAL A 11 -2.90 -4.16 -2.48
N LYS A 12 -4.05 -4.32 -1.85
CA LYS A 12 -5.25 -3.56 -2.19
C LYS A 12 -5.58 -2.62 -1.05
N VAL A 13 -5.94 -1.38 -1.37
CA VAL A 13 -6.37 -0.41 -0.38
C VAL A 13 -7.80 -0.74 0.02
N ILE A 14 -7.99 -1.22 1.24
CA ILE A 14 -9.30 -1.64 1.72
C ILE A 14 -9.93 -0.63 2.67
N LYS A 15 -9.15 0.34 3.14
CA LYS A 15 -9.64 1.36 4.06
C LYS A 15 -8.84 2.64 3.83
N ALA A 16 -9.48 3.77 3.97
CA ALA A 16 -8.85 5.06 3.79
C ALA A 16 -9.32 6.00 4.88
N LEU A 17 -8.59 7.11 5.06
CA LEU A 17 -8.96 8.12 6.04
C LEU A 17 -10.29 8.77 5.70
N THR A 18 -10.64 8.81 4.42
CA THR A 18 -11.94 9.31 3.97
C THR A 18 -12.52 8.36 2.95
N GLU A 19 -13.86 8.30 2.88
CA GLU A 19 -14.53 7.46 1.92
C GLU A 19 -14.36 7.96 0.48
N LYS A 20 -13.89 9.19 0.33
CA LYS A 20 -13.70 9.81 -0.98
C LYS A 20 -12.28 9.66 -1.50
N ASP A 21 -11.45 8.92 -0.80
CA ASP A 21 -10.08 8.71 -1.25
C ASP A 21 -10.09 7.99 -2.59
N PRO A 22 -9.48 8.57 -3.64
CA PRO A 22 -9.48 7.95 -4.96
C PRO A 22 -8.68 6.65 -5.02
N ARG A 23 -7.86 6.38 -4.02
CA ARG A 23 -7.07 5.14 -3.98
C ARG A 23 -7.81 3.98 -3.35
N LEU A 24 -8.94 4.24 -2.71
CA LEU A 24 -9.72 3.18 -2.07
C LEU A 24 -10.16 2.15 -3.11
N GLY A 25 -9.83 0.88 -2.86
CA GLY A 25 -10.14 -0.19 -3.79
C GLY A 25 -9.10 -0.43 -4.87
N GLN A 26 -8.08 0.43 -4.96
CA GLN A 26 -7.02 0.25 -5.95
C GLN A 26 -5.96 -0.73 -5.46
N THR A 27 -5.30 -1.36 -6.42
CA THR A 27 -4.20 -2.29 -6.14
C THR A 27 -2.89 -1.62 -6.49
N GLY A 28 -1.91 -1.74 -5.61
CA GLY A 28 -0.58 -1.24 -5.85
C GLY A 28 0.48 -2.27 -5.49
N THR A 29 1.74 -1.87 -5.62
CA THR A 29 2.89 -2.74 -5.34
C THR A 29 3.70 -2.15 -4.18
N VAL A 30 4.06 -3.00 -3.22
CA VAL A 30 4.90 -2.58 -2.10
C VAL A 30 6.33 -2.41 -2.59
N ILE A 31 6.90 -1.21 -2.40
CA ILE A 31 8.26 -0.93 -2.84
C ILE A 31 9.20 -0.56 -1.69
N GLN A 32 8.65 -0.24 -0.51
CA GLN A 32 9.48 0.18 0.62
C GLN A 32 8.68 0.11 1.91
N TYR A 33 9.38 0.08 3.03
CA TYR A 33 8.76 0.21 4.35
C TYR A 33 9.25 1.50 5.01
N SER A 34 8.44 2.06 5.91
CA SER A 34 8.88 3.18 6.72
C SER A 34 9.32 2.68 8.10
N ALA A 35 10.04 3.55 8.82
CA ALA A 35 10.50 3.24 10.16
C ALA A 35 9.34 3.13 11.17
N HIS A 36 8.15 3.59 10.80
CA HIS A 36 6.98 3.56 11.68
C HIS A 36 6.04 2.41 11.36
N GLY A 37 6.50 1.43 10.59
CA GLY A 37 5.67 0.28 10.24
C GLY A 37 4.66 0.55 9.15
N MET A 38 4.78 1.67 8.45
CA MET A 38 3.94 1.96 7.31
C MET A 38 4.53 1.34 6.05
N VAL A 39 3.69 1.14 5.06
CA VAL A 39 4.06 0.50 3.80
C VAL A 39 3.98 1.52 2.68
N TYR A 40 5.05 1.63 1.90
CA TYR A 40 5.11 2.55 0.77
C TYR A 40 4.66 1.80 -0.49
N VAL A 41 3.53 2.23 -1.04
CA VAL A 41 2.85 1.52 -2.13
C VAL A 41 2.91 2.36 -3.39
N HIS A 42 3.41 1.77 -4.47
CA HIS A 42 3.44 2.38 -5.79
C HIS A 42 2.22 1.93 -6.59
N PHE A 43 1.56 2.88 -7.23
CA PHE A 43 0.39 2.60 -8.07
C PHE A 43 0.78 2.76 -9.56
N PRO A 44 0.10 2.04 -10.47
CA PRO A 44 0.48 2.07 -11.89
C PRO A 44 0.40 3.45 -12.55
N ASP A 45 -0.45 4.33 -12.02
CA ASP A 45 -0.61 5.68 -12.58
C ASP A 45 0.42 6.68 -12.06
N MET A 46 1.36 6.23 -11.23
CA MET A 46 2.38 7.09 -10.64
C MET A 46 3.71 6.95 -11.38
N PRO A 47 4.55 8.01 -11.36
CA PRO A 47 5.91 7.89 -11.86
C PRO A 47 6.69 6.78 -11.13
N PRO A 48 7.70 6.19 -11.77
CA PRO A 48 8.54 5.18 -11.10
C PRO A 48 9.14 5.73 -9.80
N VAL A 49 9.34 4.88 -8.84
CA VAL A 49 9.89 5.12 -7.50
C VAL A 49 9.08 6.08 -6.64
N GLN A 50 7.90 6.46 -7.06
CA GLN A 50 6.98 7.22 -6.23
C GLN A 50 5.89 6.31 -5.66
N GLY A 51 5.34 6.72 -4.52
CA GLY A 51 4.27 5.95 -3.91
C GLY A 51 3.64 6.74 -2.79
N ILE A 52 2.78 6.07 -2.05
CA ILE A 52 2.06 6.67 -0.92
C ILE A 52 2.22 5.73 0.26
N PHE A 53 2.49 6.30 1.45
CA PHE A 53 2.55 5.50 2.67
C PHE A 53 1.16 5.16 3.15
N PHE A 54 0.94 3.90 3.45
CA PHE A 54 -0.31 3.42 4.04
C PHE A 54 -0.03 2.69 5.33
N ASN A 55 -0.98 2.76 6.24
CA ASN A 55 -0.96 1.92 7.43
C ASN A 55 -1.25 0.48 7.01
N LEU A 56 -0.54 -0.47 7.61
CA LEU A 56 -0.73 -1.88 7.29
C LEU A 56 -2.19 -2.31 7.41
N HIS A 57 -2.91 -1.75 8.37
CA HIS A 57 -4.31 -2.12 8.59
C HIS A 57 -5.24 -1.61 7.50
N HIS A 58 -4.77 -0.72 6.65
CA HIS A 58 -5.56 -0.18 5.53
C HIS A 58 -5.34 -0.95 4.24
N LEU A 59 -4.50 -1.98 4.28
CA LEU A 59 -4.13 -2.75 3.10
C LEU A 59 -4.48 -4.21 3.27
N GLN A 60 -4.81 -4.85 2.17
CA GLN A 60 -4.99 -6.30 2.10
C GLN A 60 -3.92 -6.86 1.18
N ILE A 61 -3.16 -7.83 1.68
CA ILE A 61 -2.17 -8.51 0.84
C ILE A 61 -2.93 -9.41 -0.13
N ILE A 62 -2.74 -9.16 -1.42
CA ILE A 62 -3.42 -9.95 -2.44
C ILE A 62 -2.60 -11.18 -2.76
N GLU A 63 -1.42 -10.97 -3.28
CA GLU A 63 -0.51 -12.05 -3.54
C GLU A 63 0.71 -11.50 -4.25
N SER A 64 1.83 -12.13 -4.07
CA SER A 64 3.05 -11.71 -4.76
C SER A 64 3.27 -12.49 -6.04
#